data_50f563275b5517d53cc37d8769a5ce4e
#
_entry.id   50f563275b5517d53cc37d8769a5ce4e
#
_cell.length_a   1.000
_cell.length_b   1.000
_cell.length_c   1.000
_cell.angle_alpha   90.00
_cell.angle_beta   90.00
_cell.angle_gamma   90.00
#
_symmetry.space_group_name_H-M   'P 1'
#
loop_
_entity.id
_entity.type
_entity.pdbx_description
1 polymer ?
#
loop_
_entity_poly.entity_id
_entity_poly.type
_entity_poly.pdbx_seq_one_letter_code
_entity_poly.pdbx_strand_id
1 'polypeptide(L)'
;MKRAFALLIACGLLLGVTATSSFAADKVVIKMAGMKPDGEPETLGMRKFGEILKELSGGKYDVQVFPNSQLGKEDAYIASTRKGIIQMCA
;
A
#
# COMPACT_ATOMS: atom_id res chain seq x y z
N MET A 1 -8.89 48.79 -27.03
CA MET A 1 -8.40 47.58 -27.72
C MET A 1 -7.33 46.83 -26.96
N LYS A 2 -6.47 47.48 -26.22
CA LYS A 2 -5.43 46.81 -25.44
C LYS A 2 -5.96 46.08 -24.18
N ARG A 3 -7.15 46.39 -23.71
CA ARG A 3 -7.76 45.82 -22.52
C ARG A 3 -8.44 44.46 -22.75
N ALA A 4 -8.79 44.15 -23.98
CA ALA A 4 -9.42 42.89 -24.33
C ALA A 4 -8.41 41.74 -24.42
N PHE A 5 -7.15 42.05 -24.68
CA PHE A 5 -6.10 41.04 -24.76
C PHE A 5 -5.66 40.53 -23.40
N ALA A 6 -5.75 41.33 -22.35
CA ALA A 6 -5.38 40.96 -21.00
C ALA A 6 -6.40 40.00 -20.37
N LEU A 7 -7.64 40.11 -20.77
CA LEU A 7 -8.74 39.24 -20.29
C LEU A 7 -8.70 37.84 -20.89
N LEU A 8 -8.19 37.70 -22.09
CA LEU A 8 -8.04 36.40 -22.77
C LEU A 8 -6.89 35.58 -22.21
N ILE A 9 -5.85 36.23 -21.73
CA ILE A 9 -4.69 35.56 -21.13
C ILE A 9 -5.03 35.06 -19.71
N ALA A 10 -5.85 35.79 -18.97
CA ALA A 10 -6.28 35.38 -17.65
C ALA A 10 -7.20 34.17 -17.68
N CYS A 11 -8.01 34.00 -18.73
CA CYS A 11 -8.87 32.86 -18.90
C CYS A 11 -8.12 31.57 -19.28
N GLY A 12 -7.01 31.73 -19.99
CA GLY A 12 -6.19 30.58 -20.40
C GLY A 12 -5.36 29.97 -19.28
N LEU A 13 -5.03 30.78 -18.28
CA LEU A 13 -4.26 30.31 -17.11
C LEU A 13 -5.10 29.57 -16.06
N LEU A 14 -6.39 29.75 -16.07
CA LEU A 14 -7.30 29.07 -15.15
C LEU A 14 -7.70 27.66 -15.59
N LEU A 15 -7.48 27.32 -16.84
CA LEU A 15 -7.78 26.00 -17.40
C LEU A 15 -6.62 25.00 -17.26
N GLY A 16 -5.46 25.44 -16.80
CA GLY A 16 -4.30 24.58 -16.62
C GLY A 16 -4.19 23.90 -15.26
N VAL A 17 -5.05 24.24 -14.33
CA VAL A 17 -5.08 23.63 -13.02
C VAL A 17 -6.32 22.73 -12.92
N THR A 18 -6.51 21.88 -13.90
CA THR A 18 -7.26 20.68 -13.58
C THR A 18 -6.34 19.86 -12.70
N ALA A 19 -6.57 20.00 -11.43
CA ALA A 19 -5.98 19.16 -10.45
C ALA A 19 -5.98 17.74 -11.00
N THR A 20 -4.82 17.24 -11.26
CA THR A 20 -4.63 15.83 -11.17
C THR A 20 -5.00 15.48 -9.75
N SER A 21 -6.25 15.13 -9.54
CA SER A 21 -6.59 14.42 -8.35
C SER A 21 -5.72 13.18 -8.41
N SER A 22 -4.60 13.26 -7.74
CA SER A 22 -3.82 12.09 -7.47
C SER A 22 -4.76 11.17 -6.74
N PHE A 23 -5.22 10.17 -7.43
CA PHE A 23 -5.82 9.02 -6.79
C PHE A 23 -4.69 8.34 -6.02
N ALA A 24 -4.27 8.95 -4.92
CA ALA A 24 -3.69 8.20 -3.86
C ALA A 24 -4.82 7.29 -3.39
N ALA A 25 -4.99 6.20 -4.10
CA ALA A 25 -5.84 5.14 -3.65
C ALA A 25 -5.41 4.84 -2.23
N ASP A 26 -6.34 4.89 -1.31
CA ASP A 26 -6.10 4.56 0.08
C ASP A 26 -5.42 3.20 0.13
N LYS A 27 -4.11 3.20 0.31
CA LYS A 27 -3.33 1.99 0.43
C LYS A 27 -3.71 1.28 1.71
N VAL A 28 -4.06 0.03 1.58
CA VAL A 28 -4.29 -0.84 2.72
C VAL A 28 -3.02 -1.64 2.97
N VAL A 29 -2.42 -1.43 4.12
CA VAL A 29 -1.24 -2.18 4.55
C VAL A 29 -1.69 -3.43 5.29
N ILE A 30 -1.24 -4.59 4.82
CA ILE A 30 -1.48 -5.89 5.45
C ILE A 30 -0.18 -6.37 6.07
N LYS A 31 -0.13 -6.43 7.37
CA LYS A 31 1.02 -6.97 8.10
C LYS A 31 0.85 -8.47 8.26
N MET A 32 1.84 -9.22 7.83
CA MET A 32 1.84 -10.68 7.83
C MET A 32 3.05 -11.20 8.58
N ALA A 33 2.79 -11.91 9.68
CA ALA A 33 3.84 -12.44 10.55
C ALA A 33 4.13 -13.91 10.26
N GLY A 34 5.38 -14.30 10.45
CA GLY A 34 5.81 -15.68 10.35
C GLY A 34 7.02 -15.97 11.23
N MET A 35 7.28 -17.25 11.49
CA MET A 35 8.41 -17.69 12.29
C MET A 35 9.67 -17.95 11.46
N LYS A 36 9.49 -18.40 10.24
CA LYS A 36 10.61 -18.88 9.42
C LYS A 36 11.47 -17.73 8.92
N PRO A 37 12.78 -17.94 8.79
CA PRO A 37 13.67 -16.92 8.23
C PRO A 37 13.42 -16.70 6.73
N ASP A 38 13.99 -15.60 6.22
CA ASP A 38 13.99 -15.35 4.79
C ASP A 38 14.68 -16.50 4.04
N GLY A 39 14.16 -16.83 2.86
CA GLY A 39 14.64 -17.93 2.04
C GLY A 39 13.96 -19.26 2.29
N GLU A 40 13.26 -19.42 3.38
CA GLU A 40 12.43 -20.59 3.63
C GLU A 40 11.16 -20.57 2.77
N PRO A 41 10.67 -21.75 2.34
CA PRO A 41 9.49 -21.81 1.46
C PRO A 41 8.27 -21.07 1.98
N GLU A 42 8.03 -21.11 3.27
CA GLU A 42 6.91 -20.39 3.91
C GLU A 42 7.04 -18.87 3.68
N THR A 43 8.21 -18.31 3.97
CA THR A 43 8.46 -16.88 3.81
C THR A 43 8.44 -16.46 2.34
N LEU A 44 8.98 -17.28 1.46
CA LEU A 44 8.91 -17.05 0.01
C LEU A 44 7.46 -17.04 -0.48
N GLY A 45 6.63 -17.94 0.05
CA GLY A 45 5.20 -17.98 -0.25
C GLY A 45 4.47 -16.73 0.22
N MET A 46 4.78 -16.25 1.41
CA MET A 46 4.20 -15.00 1.95
C MET A 46 4.55 -13.80 1.07
N ARG A 47 5.79 -13.68 0.64
CA ARG A 47 6.23 -12.60 -0.24
C ARG A 47 5.59 -12.69 -1.62
N LYS A 48 5.48 -13.89 -2.17
CA LYS A 48 4.82 -14.13 -3.45
C LYS A 48 3.33 -13.77 -3.39
N PHE A 49 2.67 -14.13 -2.32
CA PHE A 49 1.29 -13.73 -2.06
C PHE A 49 1.15 -12.20 -2.10
N GLY A 50 2.06 -11.50 -1.43
CA GLY A 50 2.05 -10.05 -1.40
C GLY A 50 2.26 -9.42 -2.77
N GLU A 51 3.18 -9.95 -3.58
CA GLU A 51 3.41 -9.50 -4.96
C GLU A 51 2.16 -9.66 -5.82
N ILE A 52 1.55 -10.83 -5.77
CA ILE A 52 0.36 -11.14 -6.57
C ILE A 52 -0.81 -10.25 -6.15
N LEU A 53 -1.03 -10.08 -4.86
CA LEU A 53 -2.11 -9.24 -4.35
C LEU A 53 -1.92 -7.78 -4.74
N LYS A 54 -0.70 -7.28 -4.67
CA LYS A 54 -0.36 -5.92 -5.11
C LYS A 54 -0.67 -5.74 -6.59
N GLU A 55 -0.28 -6.69 -7.43
CA GLU A 55 -0.53 -6.66 -8.86
C GLU A 55 -2.02 -6.73 -9.18
N LEU A 56 -2.75 -7.68 -8.59
CA LEU A 56 -4.19 -7.86 -8.82
C LEU A 56 -5.03 -6.69 -8.31
N SER A 57 -4.57 -6.00 -7.29
CA SER A 57 -5.28 -4.86 -6.69
C SER A 57 -4.87 -3.51 -7.29
N GLY A 58 -3.98 -3.48 -8.27
CA GLY A 58 -3.46 -2.23 -8.82
C GLY A 58 -2.66 -1.41 -7.81
N GLY A 59 -2.01 -2.06 -6.86
CA GLY A 59 -1.21 -1.41 -5.83
C GLY A 59 -1.99 -0.98 -4.59
N LYS A 60 -3.28 -1.30 -4.50
CA LYS A 60 -4.12 -0.92 -3.36
C LYS A 60 -3.71 -1.64 -2.08
N TYR A 61 -3.38 -2.93 -2.16
CA TYR A 61 -2.98 -3.73 -1.01
C TYR A 61 -1.48 -3.93 -1.01
N ASP A 62 -0.86 -3.55 0.09
CA ASP A 62 0.57 -3.67 0.33
C ASP A 62 0.80 -4.64 1.49
N VAL A 63 1.33 -5.81 1.19
CA VAL A 63 1.63 -6.83 2.18
C VAL A 63 3.05 -6.63 2.69
N GLN A 64 3.17 -6.34 3.97
CA GLN A 64 4.44 -6.26 4.67
C GLN A 64 4.69 -7.58 5.39
N VAL A 65 5.73 -8.28 4.99
CA VAL A 65 6.09 -9.57 5.57
C VAL A 65 7.11 -9.37 6.69
N PHE A 66 6.82 -9.94 7.84
CA PHE A 66 7.68 -9.92 9.01
C PHE A 66 8.07 -11.36 9.36
N PRO A 67 9.16 -11.87 8.75
CA PRO A 67 9.61 -13.24 8.98
C PRO A 67 10.44 -13.35 10.27
N ASN A 68 10.91 -14.54 10.55
CA ASN A 68 11.90 -14.77 11.59
C ASN A 68 11.45 -14.34 13.00
N SER A 69 10.17 -14.50 13.30
CA SER A 69 9.57 -14.11 14.59
C SER A 69 9.77 -12.64 14.98
N GLN A 70 9.90 -11.74 14.00
CA GLN A 70 10.09 -10.32 14.26
C GLN A 70 8.93 -9.69 15.05
N LEU A 71 7.72 -10.19 14.86
CA LEU A 71 6.52 -9.73 15.57
C LEU A 71 6.17 -10.61 16.78
N GLY A 72 7.12 -11.37 17.26
CA GLY A 72 6.96 -12.27 18.39
C GLY A 72 6.91 -13.73 17.96
N LYS A 73 6.86 -14.62 18.95
CA LYS A 73 6.70 -16.04 18.72
C LYS A 73 5.29 -16.35 18.22
N GLU A 74 5.08 -17.59 17.80
CA GLU A 74 3.83 -18.03 17.18
C GLU A 74 2.59 -17.69 18.02
N ASP A 75 2.62 -17.99 19.31
CA ASP A 75 1.51 -17.68 20.21
C ASP A 75 1.23 -16.17 20.31
N ALA A 76 2.29 -15.35 20.32
CA ALA A 76 2.18 -13.91 20.40
C ALA A 76 1.59 -13.30 19.11
N TYR A 77 2.07 -13.71 17.95
CA TYR A 77 1.53 -13.13 16.70
C TYR A 77 0.14 -13.67 16.37
N ILE A 78 -0.19 -14.89 16.77
CA ILE A 78 -1.56 -15.40 16.66
C ILE A 78 -2.51 -14.55 17.51
N ALA A 79 -2.13 -14.25 18.74
CA ALA A 79 -2.92 -13.37 19.60
C ALA A 79 -3.06 -11.96 19.02
N SER A 80 -2.01 -11.41 18.46
CA SER A 80 -2.03 -10.10 17.78
C SER A 80 -2.93 -10.11 16.56
N THR A 81 -2.95 -11.20 15.80
CA THR A 81 -3.83 -11.36 14.65
C THR A 81 -5.29 -11.40 15.07
N ARG A 82 -5.61 -12.12 16.15
CA ARG A 82 -6.96 -12.17 16.70
C ARG A 82 -7.46 -10.80 17.17
N LYS A 83 -6.56 -9.98 17.67
CA LYS A 83 -6.88 -8.60 18.14
C LYS A 83 -6.92 -7.59 17.01
N GLY A 84 -6.54 -7.97 15.80
CA GLY A 84 -6.48 -7.06 14.65
C GLY A 84 -5.27 -6.13 14.64
N ILE A 85 -4.27 -6.37 15.49
CA ILE A 85 -3.02 -5.59 15.50
C ILE A 85 -2.21 -5.88 14.24
N ILE A 86 -2.18 -7.14 13.83
CA ILE A 86 -1.69 -7.59 12.53
C ILE A 86 -2.84 -8.29 11.79
N GLN A 87 -2.79 -8.34 10.49
CA GLN A 87 -3.90 -8.82 9.68
C GLN A 87 -3.81 -10.29 9.35
N MET A 88 -2.59 -10.81 9.18
CA MET A 88 -2.37 -12.19 8.77
C MET A 88 -1.16 -12.79 9.47
N CYS A 89 -1.14 -14.12 9.56
CA CYS A 89 0.02 -14.86 10.02
C CYS A 89 0.09 -16.23 9.31
N ALA A 90 1.27 -16.76 9.23
CA ALA A 90 1.53 -18.09 8.69
C ALA A 90 2.07 -19.03 9.76
#